data_88d4d93c773f47a7de73636abe71cc1f
#
_entry.id   88d4d93c773f47a7de73636abe71cc1f
#
_cell.length_a   1.000
_cell.length_b   1.000
_cell.length_c   1.000
_cell.angle_alpha   90.00
_cell.angle_beta   90.00
_cell.angle_gamma   90.00
#
_symmetry.space_group_name_H-M   'P 1'
#
loop_
_entity.id
_entity.type
_entity.pdbx_description
1 polymer ?
#
loop_
_entity_poly.entity_id
_entity_poly.type
_entity_poly.pdbx_seq_one_letter_code
_entity_poly.pdbx_strand_id
1 'polypeptide(L)'
;MSRRWGVIPAAGLGTRIQPLAFSKELLPVGTRHDGQTERPLAVCEYLLERMLTAGATRVCFVISPAKTDIMSYFGGQIGNASICYAVQQNPNGLCDALFSALPFIAAEDEVLVGLPDTIWFPVEGFELLPDGLLSFLLFPVAQPELFDAVITDDIGYVQEIQVKQRGAASEWIWGAFKLSGRVMADLHRIWRERGKCDQYVGTLVNAYLRQGGTAIGVKRGDTYVDVGTLHGYREAVRLLSSNQIAYHEVER
;
A
#
# COMPACT_ATOMS: atom_id res chain seq x y z
N MET A 1 -11.55 20.68 9.17
CA MET A 1 -11.39 19.31 9.71
C MET A 1 -10.45 18.57 8.76
N SER A 2 -9.39 17.96 9.28
CA SER A 2 -8.49 17.12 8.50
C SER A 2 -9.28 15.91 7.97
N ARG A 3 -9.01 15.52 6.74
CA ARG A 3 -9.63 14.36 6.09
C ARG A 3 -8.63 13.23 6.08
N ARG A 4 -9.12 11.99 6.11
CA ARG A 4 -8.27 10.81 5.93
C ARG A 4 -8.49 10.27 4.53
N TRP A 5 -7.40 10.21 3.77
CA TRP A 5 -7.35 9.71 2.41
C TRP A 5 -6.70 8.34 2.34
N GLY A 6 -7.23 7.46 1.51
CA GLY A 6 -6.50 6.32 0.98
C GLY A 6 -5.90 6.67 -0.38
N VAL A 7 -4.64 6.41 -0.61
CA VAL A 7 -4.00 6.51 -1.93
C VAL A 7 -3.52 5.14 -2.37
N ILE A 8 -4.03 4.67 -3.49
CA ILE A 8 -3.82 3.33 -4.03
C ILE A 8 -3.11 3.43 -5.38
N PRO A 9 -1.78 3.20 -5.43
CA PRO A 9 -0.98 3.27 -6.65
C PRO A 9 -1.17 2.02 -7.52
N ALA A 10 -2.14 2.06 -8.42
CA ALA A 10 -2.56 0.94 -9.28
C ALA A 10 -2.10 1.07 -10.74
N ALA A 11 -1.24 2.03 -11.10
CA ALA A 11 -0.83 2.30 -12.48
C ALA A 11 0.22 1.32 -13.04
N GLY A 12 0.86 0.51 -12.19
CA GLY A 12 1.95 -0.39 -12.57
C GLY A 12 1.55 -1.47 -13.58
N LEU A 13 2.45 -1.85 -14.48
CA LEU A 13 2.18 -2.81 -15.58
C LEU A 13 1.99 -4.26 -15.12
N GLY A 14 2.50 -4.62 -13.94
CA GLY A 14 2.33 -5.96 -13.37
C GLY A 14 3.01 -7.09 -14.16
N THR A 15 4.14 -6.81 -14.81
CA THR A 15 4.83 -7.73 -15.75
C THR A 15 5.20 -9.09 -15.17
N ARG A 16 5.36 -9.20 -13.83
CA ARG A 16 5.74 -10.46 -13.16
C ARG A 16 4.62 -11.52 -13.13
N ILE A 17 3.36 -11.11 -13.33
CA ILE A 17 2.19 -12.01 -13.30
C ILE A 17 1.42 -12.01 -14.63
N GLN A 18 1.83 -11.22 -15.61
CA GLN A 18 1.20 -11.19 -16.94
C GLN A 18 1.51 -12.47 -17.75
N PRO A 19 0.65 -12.86 -18.76
CA PRO A 19 -0.52 -12.11 -19.24
C PRO A 19 -1.80 -12.35 -18.42
N LEU A 20 -2.56 -11.29 -18.15
CA LEU A 20 -3.89 -11.34 -17.55
C LEU A 20 -4.90 -10.64 -18.46
N ALA A 21 -6.16 -11.09 -18.43
CA ALA A 21 -7.25 -10.46 -19.19
C ALA A 21 -7.77 -9.16 -18.55
N PHE A 22 -7.29 -8.80 -17.36
CA PHE A 22 -7.71 -7.66 -16.55
C PHE A 22 -6.53 -7.15 -15.71
N SER A 23 -6.72 -6.02 -15.04
CA SER A 23 -5.72 -5.45 -14.13
C SER A 23 -5.41 -6.39 -12.97
N LYS A 24 -4.13 -6.58 -12.64
CA LYS A 24 -3.67 -7.49 -11.57
C LYS A 24 -4.31 -7.18 -10.20
N GLU A 25 -4.69 -5.94 -9.99
CA GLU A 25 -5.36 -5.43 -8.79
C GLU A 25 -6.76 -6.05 -8.61
N LEU A 26 -7.32 -6.61 -9.68
CA LEU A 26 -8.60 -7.31 -9.69
C LEU A 26 -8.47 -8.84 -9.65
N LEU A 27 -7.27 -9.39 -9.44
CA LEU A 27 -7.08 -10.82 -9.24
C LEU A 27 -7.98 -11.34 -8.12
N PRO A 28 -8.81 -12.37 -8.37
CA PRO A 28 -9.66 -12.95 -7.35
C PRO A 28 -8.81 -13.76 -6.36
N VAL A 29 -8.82 -13.37 -5.10
CA VAL A 29 -8.10 -14.05 -4.01
C VAL A 29 -9.00 -14.13 -2.78
N GLY A 30 -9.40 -15.34 -2.41
CA GLY A 30 -10.37 -15.55 -1.35
C GLY A 30 -11.79 -15.12 -1.74
N THR A 31 -12.67 -15.16 -0.78
CA THR A 31 -14.11 -14.88 -0.95
C THR A 31 -14.63 -14.03 0.19
N ARG A 32 -15.77 -13.38 -0.04
CA ARG A 32 -16.57 -12.70 1.00
C ARG A 32 -18.02 -13.14 0.90
N HIS A 33 -18.61 -13.39 2.05
CA HIS A 33 -20.04 -13.65 2.19
C HIS A 33 -20.77 -12.33 2.50
N ASP A 34 -21.79 -11.96 1.72
CA ASP A 34 -22.58 -10.74 1.91
C ASP A 34 -23.89 -10.97 2.71
N GLY A 35 -24.01 -12.16 3.32
CA GLY A 35 -25.20 -12.60 4.05
C GLY A 35 -26.18 -13.42 3.19
N GLN A 36 -26.09 -13.38 1.86
CA GLN A 36 -26.93 -14.14 0.93
C GLN A 36 -26.08 -14.98 -0.03
N THR A 37 -25.02 -14.42 -0.56
CA THR A 37 -24.15 -15.08 -1.56
C THR A 37 -22.70 -14.95 -1.18
N GLU A 38 -21.90 -15.93 -1.58
CA GLU A 38 -20.46 -15.88 -1.53
C GLU A 38 -19.94 -15.35 -2.88
N ARG A 39 -19.05 -14.35 -2.82
CA ARG A 39 -18.42 -13.79 -4.01
C ARG A 39 -16.90 -13.76 -3.90
N PRO A 40 -16.16 -13.86 -5.03
CA PRO A 40 -14.72 -13.64 -5.03
C PRO A 40 -14.38 -12.21 -4.55
N LEU A 41 -13.25 -12.06 -3.85
CA LEU A 41 -12.65 -10.77 -3.54
C LEU A 41 -11.53 -10.46 -4.51
N ALA A 42 -11.51 -9.25 -5.05
CA ALA A 42 -10.34 -8.73 -5.73
C ALA A 42 -9.23 -8.42 -4.72
N VAL A 43 -7.96 -8.69 -5.07
CA VAL A 43 -6.83 -8.49 -4.14
C VAL A 43 -6.77 -7.06 -3.58
N CYS A 44 -7.12 -6.06 -4.39
CA CYS A 44 -7.14 -4.66 -3.95
C CYS A 44 -8.22 -4.35 -2.91
N GLU A 45 -9.28 -5.17 -2.80
CA GLU A 45 -10.32 -4.98 -1.78
C GLU A 45 -9.78 -5.15 -0.36
N TYR A 46 -8.75 -5.99 -0.16
CA TYR A 46 -8.09 -6.14 1.14
C TYR A 46 -7.44 -4.84 1.62
N LEU A 47 -6.71 -4.14 0.75
CA LEU A 47 -6.14 -2.84 1.09
C LEU A 47 -7.23 -1.80 1.32
N LEU A 48 -8.23 -1.76 0.45
CA LEU A 48 -9.35 -0.82 0.55
C LEU A 48 -10.10 -0.99 1.87
N GLU A 49 -10.40 -2.22 2.29
CA GLU A 49 -11.02 -2.51 3.59
C GLU A 49 -10.21 -1.95 4.76
N ARG A 50 -8.88 -2.15 4.77
CA ARG A 50 -7.99 -1.65 5.82
C ARG A 50 -7.97 -0.11 5.87
N MET A 51 -8.00 0.54 4.71
CA MET A 51 -8.12 2.00 4.65
C MET A 51 -9.46 2.50 5.20
N LEU A 52 -10.56 1.81 4.88
CA LEU A 52 -11.90 2.14 5.39
C LEU A 52 -12.00 1.89 6.90
N THR A 53 -11.48 0.77 7.39
CA THR A 53 -11.39 0.45 8.83
C THR A 53 -10.63 1.54 9.57
N ALA A 54 -9.53 2.03 9.02
CA ALA A 54 -8.77 3.16 9.56
C ALA A 54 -9.44 4.53 9.35
N GLY A 55 -10.69 4.57 8.90
CA GLY A 55 -11.50 5.79 8.79
C GLY A 55 -11.22 6.65 7.56
N ALA A 56 -10.67 6.08 6.47
CA ALA A 56 -10.59 6.79 5.20
C ALA A 56 -12.00 7.09 4.66
N THR A 57 -12.29 8.35 4.42
CA THR A 57 -13.56 8.82 3.83
C THR A 57 -13.41 9.18 2.36
N ARG A 58 -12.19 9.15 1.84
CA ARG A 58 -11.85 9.41 0.44
C ARG A 58 -10.75 8.46 0.01
N VAL A 59 -10.86 7.92 -1.18
CA VAL A 59 -9.86 7.03 -1.76
C VAL A 59 -9.53 7.52 -3.17
N CYS A 60 -8.24 7.69 -3.43
CA CYS A 60 -7.72 8.01 -4.76
C CYS A 60 -7.01 6.79 -5.33
N PHE A 61 -7.58 6.18 -6.36
CA PHE A 61 -6.86 5.22 -7.18
C PHE A 61 -6.00 5.97 -8.20
N VAL A 62 -4.71 5.68 -8.24
CA VAL A 62 -3.84 6.16 -9.30
C VAL A 62 -3.69 5.06 -10.32
N ILE A 63 -4.30 5.24 -11.49
CA ILE A 63 -4.37 4.25 -12.57
C ILE A 63 -3.61 4.69 -13.81
N SER A 64 -3.21 3.76 -14.67
CA SER A 64 -2.78 4.08 -16.03
C SER A 64 -3.99 4.21 -16.96
N PRO A 65 -3.86 4.87 -18.12
CA PRO A 65 -4.98 5.00 -19.08
C PRO A 65 -5.59 3.67 -19.54
N ALA A 66 -4.82 2.59 -19.51
CA ALA A 66 -5.27 1.26 -19.92
C ALA A 66 -6.07 0.49 -18.83
N LYS A 67 -6.09 0.97 -17.58
CA LYS A 67 -6.70 0.29 -16.44
C LYS A 67 -8.10 0.82 -16.07
N THR A 68 -8.94 1.00 -17.08
CA THR A 68 -10.33 1.46 -16.90
C THR A 68 -11.23 0.40 -16.24
N ASP A 69 -10.82 -0.87 -16.24
CA ASP A 69 -11.48 -1.96 -15.55
C ASP A 69 -11.51 -1.76 -14.03
N ILE A 70 -10.47 -1.16 -13.43
CA ILE A 70 -10.45 -0.77 -12.02
C ILE A 70 -11.57 0.24 -11.74
N MET A 71 -11.73 1.25 -12.60
CA MET A 71 -12.79 2.25 -12.47
C MET A 71 -14.17 1.61 -12.61
N SER A 72 -14.32 0.69 -13.56
CA SER A 72 -15.58 -0.04 -13.79
C SER A 72 -15.94 -0.94 -12.60
N TYR A 73 -14.95 -1.50 -11.93
CA TYR A 73 -15.14 -2.41 -10.79
C TYR A 73 -15.53 -1.65 -9.51
N PHE A 74 -14.80 -0.59 -9.14
CA PHE A 74 -14.99 0.11 -7.87
C PHE A 74 -15.97 1.28 -7.95
N GLY A 75 -16.22 1.86 -9.14
CA GLY A 75 -17.13 3.00 -9.31
C GLY A 75 -16.65 4.26 -8.59
N GLY A 76 -17.60 5.07 -8.10
CA GLY A 76 -17.34 6.37 -7.46
C GLY A 76 -17.50 6.38 -5.93
N GLN A 77 -17.96 5.28 -5.32
CA GLN A 77 -18.23 5.20 -3.89
C GLN A 77 -18.15 3.76 -3.38
N ILE A 78 -17.66 3.59 -2.15
CA ILE A 78 -17.72 2.32 -1.42
C ILE A 78 -18.03 2.60 0.05
N GLY A 79 -19.13 2.02 0.57
CA GLY A 79 -19.62 2.39 1.88
C GLY A 79 -19.83 3.91 1.98
N ASN A 80 -19.22 4.53 2.96
CA ASN A 80 -19.27 5.98 3.18
C ASN A 80 -18.09 6.75 2.53
N ALA A 81 -17.17 6.06 1.84
CA ALA A 81 -16.02 6.70 1.21
C ALA A 81 -16.28 7.02 -0.26
N SER A 82 -15.92 8.23 -0.66
CA SER A 82 -15.91 8.66 -2.06
C SER A 82 -14.63 8.19 -2.74
N ILE A 83 -14.74 7.68 -3.97
CA ILE A 83 -13.61 7.25 -4.79
C ILE A 83 -13.35 8.27 -5.89
N CYS A 84 -12.11 8.66 -6.08
CA CYS A 84 -11.65 9.42 -7.24
C CYS A 84 -10.49 8.70 -7.94
N TYR A 85 -10.18 9.13 -9.15
CA TYR A 85 -9.15 8.52 -9.99
C TYR A 85 -8.17 9.58 -10.47
N ALA A 86 -6.88 9.38 -10.20
CA ALA A 86 -5.79 10.11 -10.81
C ALA A 86 -5.16 9.25 -11.91
N VAL A 87 -4.69 9.87 -12.98
CA VAL A 87 -4.09 9.15 -14.10
C VAL A 87 -2.59 9.39 -14.13
N GLN A 88 -1.82 8.33 -13.94
CA GLN A 88 -0.40 8.30 -14.24
C GLN A 88 -0.23 7.94 -15.71
N GLN A 89 0.11 8.92 -16.55
CA GLN A 89 0.17 8.76 -18.00
C GLN A 89 1.26 7.76 -18.44
N ASN A 90 2.40 7.81 -17.77
CA ASN A 90 3.55 6.92 -18.02
C ASN A 90 3.96 6.20 -16.72
N PRO A 91 4.39 4.94 -16.77
CA PRO A 91 4.74 4.16 -15.58
C PRO A 91 6.14 4.54 -15.04
N ASN A 92 6.27 5.76 -14.51
CA ASN A 92 7.53 6.32 -14.03
C ASN A 92 7.89 5.93 -12.58
N GLY A 93 7.28 4.87 -12.06
CA GLY A 93 7.53 4.35 -10.72
C GLY A 93 6.49 4.79 -9.68
N LEU A 94 6.71 4.30 -8.44
CA LEU A 94 5.77 4.45 -7.34
C LEU A 94 5.68 5.90 -6.84
N CYS A 95 6.80 6.64 -6.82
CA CYS A 95 6.80 8.04 -6.40
C CYS A 95 5.93 8.92 -7.32
N ASP A 96 6.06 8.74 -8.64
CA ASP A 96 5.24 9.47 -9.62
C ASP A 96 3.75 9.14 -9.48
N ALA A 97 3.42 7.85 -9.25
CA ALA A 97 2.05 7.44 -8.95
C ALA A 97 1.52 8.11 -7.68
N LEU A 98 2.28 8.07 -6.58
CA LEU A 98 1.88 8.69 -5.31
C LEU A 98 1.59 10.19 -5.49
N PHE A 99 2.48 10.91 -6.16
CA PHE A 99 2.34 12.36 -6.36
C PHE A 99 1.26 12.75 -7.39
N SER A 100 0.78 11.81 -8.19
CA SER A 100 -0.41 12.04 -9.04
C SER A 100 -1.68 12.28 -8.21
N ALA A 101 -1.72 11.80 -6.96
CA ALA A 101 -2.82 12.08 -6.04
C ALA A 101 -2.67 13.41 -5.27
N LEU A 102 -1.49 14.02 -5.26
CA LEU A 102 -1.19 15.23 -4.47
C LEU A 102 -2.16 16.40 -4.70
N PRO A 103 -2.68 16.67 -5.93
CA PRO A 103 -3.63 17.76 -6.15
C PRO A 103 -4.94 17.66 -5.35
N PHE A 104 -5.27 16.48 -4.83
CA PHE A 104 -6.50 16.27 -4.02
C PHE A 104 -6.25 16.40 -2.52
N ILE A 105 -4.98 16.41 -2.08
CA ILE A 105 -4.56 16.31 -0.68
C ILE A 105 -4.21 17.69 -0.13
N ALA A 106 -4.89 18.09 0.95
CA ALA A 106 -4.53 19.30 1.68
C ALA A 106 -3.40 19.03 2.70
N ALA A 107 -2.68 20.07 3.10
CA ALA A 107 -1.53 19.94 4.00
C ALA A 107 -1.88 19.31 5.38
N GLU A 108 -3.09 19.56 5.85
CA GLU A 108 -3.64 19.02 7.10
C GLU A 108 -4.28 17.65 7.00
N ASP A 109 -4.43 17.09 5.79
CA ASP A 109 -5.02 15.77 5.58
C ASP A 109 -4.03 14.66 6.01
N GLU A 110 -4.58 13.53 6.47
CA GLU A 110 -3.84 12.29 6.70
C GLU A 110 -3.98 11.38 5.48
N VAL A 111 -2.89 10.78 5.05
CA VAL A 111 -2.81 9.96 3.85
C VAL A 111 -2.35 8.55 4.23
N LEU A 112 -3.18 7.56 3.93
CA LEU A 112 -2.88 6.13 4.05
C LEU A 112 -2.43 5.61 2.68
N VAL A 113 -1.29 4.96 2.62
CA VAL A 113 -0.74 4.41 1.36
C VAL A 113 -0.42 2.94 1.53
N GLY A 114 -0.84 2.12 0.58
CA GLY A 114 -0.49 0.71 0.49
C GLY A 114 -0.45 0.23 -0.95
N LEU A 115 0.09 -0.96 -1.19
CA LEU A 115 0.18 -1.55 -2.52
C LEU A 115 -1.06 -2.41 -2.81
N PRO A 116 -1.73 -2.22 -3.96
CA PRO A 116 -3.02 -2.86 -4.27
C PRO A 116 -2.94 -4.35 -4.58
N ASP A 117 -1.75 -4.88 -4.74
CA ASP A 117 -1.46 -6.29 -5.05
C ASP A 117 -0.82 -7.02 -3.87
N THR A 118 -1.11 -6.58 -2.64
CA THR A 118 -0.60 -7.19 -1.41
C THR A 118 -1.71 -7.53 -0.43
N ILE A 119 -1.53 -8.60 0.32
CA ILE A 119 -2.38 -9.00 1.44
C ILE A 119 -1.50 -9.04 2.68
N TRP A 120 -1.95 -8.39 3.76
CA TRP A 120 -1.20 -8.31 4.99
C TRP A 120 -2.12 -8.23 6.22
N PHE A 121 -1.58 -8.60 7.36
CA PHE A 121 -2.24 -8.57 8.68
C PHE A 121 -1.33 -7.88 9.70
N PRO A 122 -1.91 -7.28 10.77
CA PRO A 122 -3.33 -7.28 11.14
C PRO A 122 -4.17 -6.31 10.28
N VAL A 123 -5.49 -6.49 10.26
CA VAL A 123 -6.44 -5.67 9.46
C VAL A 123 -6.40 -4.20 9.91
N GLU A 124 -6.27 -3.95 11.20
CA GLU A 124 -6.19 -2.62 11.85
C GLU A 124 -4.80 -1.95 11.74
N GLY A 125 -3.89 -2.50 10.94
CA GLY A 125 -2.49 -2.07 10.87
C GLY A 125 -2.27 -0.56 10.65
N PHE A 126 -3.13 0.13 9.91
CA PHE A 126 -3.03 1.58 9.75
C PHE A 126 -3.35 2.36 11.04
N GLU A 127 -4.18 1.82 11.93
CA GLU A 127 -4.52 2.45 13.22
C GLU A 127 -3.34 2.40 14.20
N LEU A 128 -2.42 1.45 14.01
CA LEU A 128 -1.21 1.32 14.82
C LEU A 128 -0.15 2.38 14.49
N LEU A 129 -0.33 3.11 13.38
CA LEU A 129 0.62 4.11 12.93
C LEU A 129 0.29 5.48 13.55
N PRO A 130 1.28 6.21 14.11
CA PRO A 130 1.07 7.54 14.66
C PRO A 130 0.62 8.53 13.57
N ASP A 131 -0.22 9.49 13.95
CA ASP A 131 -0.69 10.57 13.08
C ASP A 131 0.37 11.69 12.96
N GLY A 132 0.32 12.46 11.86
CA GLY A 132 1.14 13.67 11.65
C GLY A 132 2.59 13.40 11.24
N LEU A 133 3.06 12.15 11.28
CA LEU A 133 4.41 11.75 10.93
C LEU A 133 4.43 10.83 9.71
N LEU A 134 5.59 10.74 9.03
CA LEU A 134 5.82 9.64 8.11
C LEU A 134 6.04 8.36 8.92
N SER A 135 5.11 7.42 8.84
CA SER A 135 5.15 6.19 9.63
C SER A 135 4.87 4.96 8.76
N PHE A 136 5.72 3.95 8.89
CA PHE A 136 5.69 2.71 8.14
C PHE A 136 5.19 1.55 9.01
N LEU A 137 4.23 0.78 8.53
CA LEU A 137 3.91 -0.53 9.09
C LEU A 137 4.92 -1.53 8.53
N LEU A 138 5.67 -2.17 9.43
CA LEU A 138 6.74 -3.09 9.08
C LEU A 138 6.33 -4.53 9.32
N PHE A 139 6.74 -5.39 8.39
CA PHE A 139 6.44 -6.83 8.37
C PHE A 139 7.74 -7.63 8.33
N PRO A 140 7.86 -8.72 9.11
CA PRO A 140 9.00 -9.62 9.01
C PRO A 140 8.87 -10.50 7.75
N VAL A 141 9.93 -10.64 6.98
CA VAL A 141 9.96 -11.51 5.80
C VAL A 141 11.24 -12.34 5.75
N ALA A 142 11.16 -13.53 5.18
CA ALA A 142 12.30 -14.43 5.06
C ALA A 142 13.33 -13.99 3.99
N GLN A 143 12.90 -13.20 3.02
CA GLN A 143 13.73 -12.75 1.88
C GLN A 143 13.63 -11.24 1.70
N PRO A 144 14.19 -10.43 2.64
CA PRO A 144 14.06 -8.97 2.62
C PRO A 144 14.68 -8.32 1.38
N GLU A 145 15.64 -8.97 0.73
CA GLU A 145 16.28 -8.50 -0.51
C GLU A 145 15.34 -8.40 -1.71
N LEU A 146 14.16 -9.01 -1.64
CA LEU A 146 13.12 -8.89 -2.67
C LEU A 146 12.28 -7.61 -2.50
N PHE A 147 12.39 -6.95 -1.35
CA PHE A 147 11.57 -5.83 -0.91
C PHE A 147 12.44 -4.62 -0.51
N ASP A 148 11.81 -3.63 0.07
CA ASP A 148 12.47 -2.46 0.63
C ASP A 148 12.60 -2.68 2.15
N ALA A 149 13.76 -3.17 2.60
CA ALA A 149 14.05 -3.45 4.00
C ALA A 149 14.30 -2.16 4.78
N VAL A 150 13.71 -2.06 5.98
CA VAL A 150 13.75 -0.86 6.81
C VAL A 150 14.64 -1.09 8.03
N ILE A 151 15.64 -0.24 8.20
CA ILE A 151 16.50 -0.19 9.37
C ILE A 151 15.96 0.87 10.32
N THR A 152 15.69 0.49 11.56
CA THR A 152 15.27 1.39 12.63
C THR A 152 16.27 1.36 13.77
N ASP A 153 16.34 2.47 14.51
CA ASP A 153 16.99 2.44 15.84
C ASP A 153 16.09 1.73 16.88
N ASP A 154 16.58 1.69 18.12
CA ASP A 154 15.96 0.97 19.24
C ASP A 154 14.60 1.56 19.66
N ILE A 155 14.32 2.81 19.31
CA ILE A 155 13.06 3.51 19.61
C ILE A 155 12.14 3.64 18.41
N GLY A 156 12.54 3.05 17.26
CA GLY A 156 11.70 2.91 16.07
C GLY A 156 11.90 4.00 15.00
N TYR A 157 12.81 4.96 15.15
CA TYR A 157 13.09 5.89 14.06
C TYR A 157 13.82 5.20 12.91
N VAL A 158 13.32 5.44 11.69
CA VAL A 158 13.91 4.91 10.46
C VAL A 158 15.25 5.59 10.21
N GLN A 159 16.31 4.79 10.09
CA GLN A 159 17.67 5.24 9.77
C GLN A 159 17.96 5.13 8.28
N GLU A 160 17.49 4.06 7.63
CA GLU A 160 17.69 3.78 6.22
C GLU A 160 16.61 2.83 5.70
N ILE A 161 16.27 2.97 4.42
CA ILE A 161 15.49 1.97 3.66
C ILE A 161 16.40 1.39 2.59
N GLN A 162 16.71 0.10 2.70
CA GLN A 162 17.54 -0.65 1.76
C GLN A 162 16.65 -1.23 0.65
N VAL A 163 16.62 -0.52 -0.49
CA VAL A 163 15.75 -0.86 -1.62
C VAL A 163 16.29 -2.07 -2.37
N LYS A 164 15.63 -3.21 -2.24
CA LYS A 164 15.96 -4.48 -2.92
C LYS A 164 17.46 -4.80 -2.87
N GLN A 165 18.04 -4.60 -1.72
CA GLN A 165 19.48 -4.75 -1.51
C GLN A 165 19.81 -6.20 -1.13
N ARG A 166 20.74 -6.82 -1.84
CA ARG A 166 21.31 -8.11 -1.44
C ARG A 166 22.02 -7.99 -0.08
N GLY A 167 21.74 -8.94 0.82
CA GLY A 167 22.28 -8.90 2.17
C GLY A 167 21.71 -7.75 3.00
N ALA A 168 20.44 -7.45 2.83
CA ALA A 168 19.73 -6.46 3.64
C ALA A 168 19.98 -6.70 5.14
N ALA A 169 20.25 -5.64 5.87
CA ALA A 169 20.60 -5.68 7.29
C ALA A 169 19.38 -5.84 8.21
N SER A 170 18.18 -5.82 7.67
CA SER A 170 16.92 -5.96 8.39
C SER A 170 16.01 -6.98 7.69
N GLU A 171 15.34 -7.82 8.48
CA GLU A 171 14.26 -8.69 7.99
C GLU A 171 12.90 -7.95 7.88
N TRP A 172 12.83 -6.72 8.38
CA TRP A 172 11.61 -5.91 8.39
C TRP A 172 11.50 -5.08 7.14
N ILE A 173 10.41 -5.27 6.39
CA ILE A 173 10.08 -4.50 5.19
C ILE A 173 8.87 -3.60 5.45
N TRP A 174 8.72 -2.51 4.71
CA TRP A 174 7.47 -1.77 4.75
C TRP A 174 6.42 -2.40 3.80
N GLY A 175 5.17 -2.47 4.26
CA GLY A 175 4.04 -2.93 3.44
C GLY A 175 2.97 -1.85 3.25
N ALA A 176 2.86 -0.93 4.19
CA ALA A 176 1.96 0.21 4.16
C ALA A 176 2.57 1.36 4.95
N PHE A 177 2.11 2.60 4.69
CA PHE A 177 2.57 3.76 5.44
C PHE A 177 1.48 4.84 5.54
N LYS A 178 1.67 5.71 6.52
CA LYS A 178 0.82 6.89 6.78
C LYS A 178 1.69 8.14 6.84
N LEU A 179 1.18 9.25 6.33
CA LEU A 179 1.84 10.55 6.38
C LEU A 179 0.81 11.67 6.31
N SER A 180 1.19 12.87 6.79
CA SER A 180 0.38 14.06 6.55
C SER A 180 0.55 14.59 5.13
N GLY A 181 -0.45 15.33 4.63
CA GLY A 181 -0.35 16.02 3.34
C GLY A 181 0.84 16.97 3.27
N ARG A 182 1.26 17.57 4.41
CA ARG A 182 2.48 18.40 4.50
C ARG A 182 3.72 17.57 4.21
N VAL A 183 3.89 16.41 4.83
CA VAL A 183 5.03 15.52 4.58
C VAL A 183 5.01 15.03 3.12
N MET A 184 3.82 14.74 2.58
CA MET A 184 3.67 14.36 1.17
C MET A 184 4.13 15.48 0.22
N ALA A 185 3.83 16.74 0.54
CA ALA A 185 4.29 17.90 -0.23
C ALA A 185 5.82 18.09 -0.13
N ASP A 186 6.42 17.87 1.06
CA ASP A 186 7.86 17.92 1.25
C ASP A 186 8.58 16.83 0.46
N LEU A 187 8.09 15.59 0.49
CA LEU A 187 8.60 14.49 -0.32
C LEU A 187 8.50 14.81 -1.82
N HIS A 188 7.38 15.40 -2.26
CA HIS A 188 7.21 15.82 -3.66
C HIS A 188 8.21 16.91 -4.07
N ARG A 189 8.45 17.91 -3.19
CA ARG A 189 9.47 18.95 -3.43
C ARG A 189 10.85 18.31 -3.61
N ILE A 190 11.28 17.44 -2.70
CA ILE A 190 12.57 16.74 -2.77
C ILE A 190 12.66 15.90 -4.06
N TRP A 191 11.62 15.16 -4.41
CA TRP A 191 11.57 14.36 -5.63
C TRP A 191 11.77 15.22 -6.89
N ARG A 192 11.14 16.41 -6.94
CA ARG A 192 11.31 17.38 -8.04
C ARG A 192 12.73 17.91 -8.10
N GLU A 193 13.30 18.33 -6.97
CA GLU A 193 14.69 18.82 -6.87
C GLU A 193 15.72 17.79 -7.33
N ARG A 194 15.42 16.51 -7.14
CA ARG A 194 16.21 15.37 -7.61
C ARG A 194 15.91 14.96 -9.06
N GLY A 195 15.22 15.80 -9.82
CA GLY A 195 14.90 15.55 -11.23
C GLY A 195 13.92 14.41 -11.46
N LYS A 196 13.09 14.06 -10.44
CA LYS A 196 12.10 12.99 -10.48
C LYS A 196 12.69 11.59 -10.74
N CYS A 197 13.95 11.38 -10.35
CA CYS A 197 14.68 10.13 -10.65
C CYS A 197 14.32 8.98 -9.70
N ASP A 198 13.73 9.26 -8.52
CA ASP A 198 13.37 8.24 -7.56
C ASP A 198 12.09 7.49 -8.02
N GLN A 199 12.25 6.24 -8.42
CA GLN A 199 11.14 5.36 -8.77
C GLN A 199 10.55 4.65 -7.54
N TYR A 200 11.37 4.43 -6.50
CA TYR A 200 11.02 3.75 -5.25
C TYR A 200 10.85 4.76 -4.12
N VAL A 201 9.87 4.51 -3.26
CA VAL A 201 9.63 5.34 -2.08
C VAL A 201 10.82 5.32 -1.13
N GLY A 202 11.49 4.17 -0.97
CA GLY A 202 12.64 4.03 -0.08
C GLY A 202 13.81 4.95 -0.44
N THR A 203 14.14 5.10 -1.72
CA THR A 203 15.22 6.02 -2.15
C THR A 203 14.89 7.49 -1.87
N LEU A 204 13.62 7.87 -2.05
CA LEU A 204 13.14 9.21 -1.77
C LEU A 204 13.10 9.49 -0.27
N VAL A 205 12.63 8.53 0.53
CA VAL A 205 12.59 8.64 2.00
C VAL A 205 14.02 8.79 2.55
N ASN A 206 14.99 8.04 2.04
CA ASN A 206 16.38 8.23 2.42
C ASN A 206 16.90 9.64 2.12
N ALA A 207 16.45 10.26 1.02
CA ALA A 207 16.79 11.66 0.73
C ALA A 207 16.10 12.63 1.71
N TYR A 208 14.85 12.36 2.07
CA TYR A 208 14.11 13.13 3.08
C TYR A 208 14.78 13.07 4.46
N LEU A 209 15.20 11.87 4.90
CA LEU A 209 15.92 11.70 6.17
C LEU A 209 17.25 12.47 6.18
N ARG A 210 18.02 12.44 5.08
CA ARG A 210 19.27 13.22 4.96
C ARG A 210 19.08 14.73 5.00
N GLN A 211 17.89 15.23 4.69
CA GLN A 211 17.51 16.66 4.82
C GLN A 211 16.92 17.00 6.20
N GLY A 212 17.03 16.11 7.18
CA GLY A 212 16.53 16.32 8.55
C GLY A 212 15.06 15.94 8.75
N GLY A 213 14.43 15.31 7.76
CA GLY A 213 13.12 14.70 7.93
C GLY A 213 13.19 13.50 8.88
N THR A 214 12.03 13.12 9.44
CA THR A 214 11.92 11.98 10.35
C THR A 214 10.83 11.01 9.90
N ALA A 215 11.10 9.71 10.10
CA ALA A 215 10.14 8.64 9.85
C ALA A 215 10.19 7.60 10.96
N ILE A 216 9.06 6.95 11.24
CA ILE A 216 8.94 5.90 12.25
C ILE A 216 8.59 4.58 11.58
N GLY A 217 9.26 3.51 11.98
CA GLY A 217 8.96 2.14 11.60
C GLY A 217 8.26 1.42 12.76
N VAL A 218 7.04 0.97 12.55
CA VAL A 218 6.22 0.25 13.53
C VAL A 218 6.23 -1.24 13.20
N LYS A 219 6.97 -2.03 13.97
CA LYS A 219 7.15 -3.49 13.83
C LYS A 219 5.94 -4.24 14.42
N ARG A 220 4.77 -4.06 13.80
CA ARG A 220 3.49 -4.66 14.26
C ARG A 220 2.75 -5.38 13.14
N GLY A 221 3.34 -5.52 11.96
CA GLY A 221 2.84 -6.39 10.92
C GLY A 221 3.18 -7.85 11.23
N ASP A 222 2.25 -8.76 10.93
CA ASP A 222 2.42 -10.20 11.17
C ASP A 222 2.73 -10.95 9.87
N THR A 223 1.88 -10.79 8.87
CA THR A 223 1.96 -11.50 7.59
C THR A 223 1.90 -10.51 6.45
N TYR A 224 2.74 -10.72 5.44
CA TYR A 224 2.77 -9.93 4.21
C TYR A 224 2.96 -10.83 2.99
N VAL A 225 2.05 -10.76 2.02
CA VAL A 225 2.09 -11.54 0.78
C VAL A 225 2.00 -10.61 -0.43
N ASP A 226 3.02 -10.65 -1.30
CA ASP A 226 3.02 -9.97 -2.62
C ASP A 226 2.32 -10.86 -3.67
N VAL A 227 1.07 -10.56 -3.96
CA VAL A 227 0.23 -11.28 -4.94
C VAL A 227 0.63 -10.94 -6.39
N GLY A 228 1.47 -9.95 -6.59
CA GLY A 228 1.98 -9.55 -7.92
C GLY A 228 2.89 -10.56 -8.60
N THR A 229 3.04 -11.77 -8.04
CA THR A 229 3.75 -12.93 -8.62
C THR A 229 2.87 -14.17 -8.56
N LEU A 230 3.10 -15.15 -9.46
CA LEU A 230 2.35 -16.42 -9.42
C LEU A 230 2.60 -17.20 -8.12
N HIS A 231 3.81 -17.11 -7.56
CA HIS A 231 4.14 -17.73 -6.28
C HIS A 231 3.33 -17.11 -5.14
N GLY A 232 3.39 -15.78 -5.02
CA GLY A 232 2.64 -15.06 -3.99
C GLY A 232 1.12 -15.17 -4.14
N TYR A 233 0.61 -15.24 -5.38
CA TYR A 233 -0.81 -15.54 -5.62
C TYR A 233 -1.22 -16.89 -5.00
N ARG A 234 -0.42 -17.96 -5.24
CA ARG A 234 -0.69 -19.28 -4.65
C ARG A 234 -0.57 -19.28 -3.12
N GLU A 235 0.38 -18.54 -2.59
CA GLU A 235 0.55 -18.36 -1.14
C GLU A 235 -0.67 -17.67 -0.52
N ALA A 236 -1.13 -16.57 -1.12
CA ALA A 236 -2.33 -15.86 -0.67
C ALA A 236 -3.58 -16.74 -0.68
N VAL A 237 -3.78 -17.54 -1.74
CA VAL A 237 -4.91 -18.49 -1.80
C VAL A 237 -4.84 -19.51 -0.65
N ARG A 238 -3.66 -20.05 -0.33
CA ARG A 238 -3.49 -20.99 0.79
C ARG A 238 -3.76 -20.33 2.14
N LEU A 239 -3.19 -19.14 2.36
CA LEU A 239 -3.36 -18.38 3.60
C LEU A 239 -4.83 -18.11 3.90
N LEU A 240 -5.57 -17.63 2.91
CA LEU A 240 -6.97 -17.27 3.10
C LEU A 240 -7.87 -18.49 3.24
N SER A 241 -7.59 -19.59 2.54
CA SER A 241 -8.32 -20.86 2.72
C SER A 241 -8.16 -21.43 4.12
N SER A 242 -6.97 -21.32 4.71
CA SER A 242 -6.69 -21.77 6.08
C SER A 242 -7.43 -20.93 7.12
N ASN A 243 -7.52 -19.63 6.93
CA ASN A 243 -8.24 -18.73 7.83
C ASN A 243 -9.77 -18.93 7.76
N GLN A 244 -10.32 -19.24 6.59
CA GLN A 244 -11.76 -19.58 6.45
C GLN A 244 -12.13 -20.83 7.25
N ILE A 245 -11.28 -21.84 7.30
CA ILE A 245 -11.50 -23.05 8.11
C ILE A 245 -11.53 -22.69 9.61
N ALA A 246 -10.64 -21.80 10.08
CA ALA A 246 -10.60 -21.38 11.48
C ALA A 246 -11.86 -20.59 11.89
N TYR A 247 -12.42 -19.75 11.02
CA TYR A 247 -13.67 -19.01 11.30
C TYR A 247 -14.89 -19.93 11.38
N HIS A 248 -14.98 -20.99 10.57
CA HIS A 248 -16.08 -21.95 10.63
C HIS A 248 -16.03 -22.89 11.85
N GLU A 249 -14.86 -23.09 12.46
CA GLU A 249 -14.74 -23.90 13.69
C GLU A 249 -15.11 -23.14 14.97
N VAL A 250 -15.09 -21.81 14.95
CA VAL A 250 -15.45 -20.96 16.10
C VAL A 250 -16.95 -20.68 16.18
N GLU A 251 -17.69 -20.84 15.09
CA GLU A 251 -19.17 -20.69 15.05
C GLU A 251 -19.96 -21.98 15.30
N ARG A 252 -19.31 -23.08 15.69
CA ARG A 252 -19.92 -24.32 16.13
C ARG A 252 -19.73 -24.54 17.63
#